data_16cfddf86ec36e9f4703c9a56c11c1be
#
_entry.id   16cfddf86ec36e9f4703c9a56c11c1be
#
_cell.length_a   1.000
_cell.length_b   1.000
_cell.length_c   1.000
_cell.angle_alpha   90.00
_cell.angle_beta   90.00
_cell.angle_gamma   90.00
#
_symmetry.space_group_name_H-M   'P 1'
#
loop_
_entity.id
_entity.type
_entity.pdbx_description
1 polymer ?
#
loop_
_entity_poly.entity_id
_entity_poly.type
_entity_poly.pdbx_seq_one_letter_code
_entity_poly.pdbx_strand_id
1 'polypeptide(L)'
;MSTTQQILPKKEVTTFAYALCHFVVDFACVSSMLCAVSRVLGESGQDSLEFVALSILLYDIVAFTLQLPVGIALDQLDKNFNAALLSYVLVGAGVILSLIPVVFLEWPAILLLAIGNALFHSAGGLCVLNISQKHAGPSGIFIATGAIGVFLGTQSAQMGRLQIAFSLLVLLFLCALITLVVQKVNKKYWNVHNVSYDIPRLSSNTLLAIVLLTLVVALRSYVGMVMAFPWKSEMLLLVLSILGVFAGKALGGMVADRIGFRTTAIFSLIAAATLFAPSWEMPVMGLMGIFFFNFTMSITLESLANILPNAKGTAFGLASFSLAVGALPALLGFRIEHPLMLSAMSLVSALSLGVGLTLVKDTVVTGPFGHERMLQAAQVAETAGEDALTVGLSEPAEELATEDGLTGEVKLSVEDYPAAKDKLDAEGKQVEG
;
A
#
# COMPACT_ATOMS: atom_id res chain seq x y z
N MET A 1 8.08 -32.02 30.89
CA MET A 1 8.76 -30.89 30.27
C MET A 1 7.73 -30.09 29.47
N SER A 2 7.27 -29.00 30.02
CA SER A 2 6.27 -28.12 29.44
C SER A 2 6.90 -27.39 28.24
N THR A 3 6.46 -27.71 27.04
CA THR A 3 6.73 -26.94 25.83
C THR A 3 6.07 -25.58 25.99
N THR A 4 6.85 -24.59 26.40
CA THR A 4 6.46 -23.18 26.32
C THR A 4 6.19 -22.88 24.86
N GLN A 5 4.93 -22.94 24.42
CA GLN A 5 4.51 -22.38 23.14
C GLN A 5 4.97 -20.92 23.16
N GLN A 6 6.04 -20.63 22.43
CA GLN A 6 6.39 -19.25 22.12
C GLN A 6 5.16 -18.66 21.43
N ILE A 7 4.47 -17.79 22.14
CA ILE A 7 3.40 -16.96 21.59
C ILE A 7 4.08 -16.08 20.55
N LEU A 8 4.11 -16.58 19.30
CA LEU A 8 4.51 -15.74 18.16
C LEU A 8 3.51 -14.59 18.13
N PRO A 9 3.97 -13.33 18.22
CA PRO A 9 3.07 -12.22 18.11
C PRO A 9 2.37 -12.35 16.75
N LYS A 10 1.06 -12.33 16.80
CA LYS A 10 0.23 -12.48 15.62
C LYS A 10 0.60 -11.37 14.65
N LYS A 11 0.67 -11.66 13.37
CA LYS A 11 0.92 -10.68 12.29
C LYS A 11 0.04 -9.44 12.45
N GLU A 12 -1.17 -9.64 12.93
CA GLU A 12 -2.14 -8.60 13.23
C GLU A 12 -1.60 -7.55 14.21
N VAL A 13 -0.89 -7.96 15.26
CA VAL A 13 -0.33 -7.02 16.25
C VAL A 13 0.68 -6.07 15.60
N THR A 14 1.55 -6.59 14.74
CA THR A 14 2.51 -5.77 13.99
C THR A 14 1.81 -4.84 13.02
N THR A 15 0.82 -5.32 12.29
CA THR A 15 0.01 -4.50 11.37
C THR A 15 -0.68 -3.36 12.13
N PHE A 16 -1.33 -3.64 13.24
CA PHE A 16 -2.01 -2.61 14.05
C PHE A 16 -1.03 -1.62 14.67
N ALA A 17 0.14 -2.07 15.12
CA ALA A 17 1.18 -1.19 15.65
C ALA A 17 1.66 -0.18 14.58
N TYR A 18 1.94 -0.66 13.37
CA TYR A 18 2.32 0.24 12.27
C TYR A 18 1.17 1.10 11.77
N ALA A 19 -0.05 0.59 11.76
CA ALA A 19 -1.23 1.38 11.44
C ALA A 19 -1.44 2.53 12.43
N LEU A 20 -1.24 2.29 13.73
CA LEU A 20 -1.26 3.34 14.75
C LEU A 20 -0.14 4.36 14.53
N CYS A 21 1.08 3.90 14.27
CA CYS A 21 2.19 4.80 13.96
C CYS A 21 1.92 5.63 12.69
N HIS A 22 1.29 5.03 11.66
CA HIS A 22 0.90 5.73 10.44
C HIS A 22 -0.08 6.86 10.73
N PHE A 23 -1.12 6.57 11.51
CA PHE A 23 -2.04 7.59 11.99
C PHE A 23 -1.32 8.76 12.67
N VAL A 24 -0.40 8.47 13.60
CA VAL A 24 0.33 9.50 14.36
C VAL A 24 1.26 10.32 13.47
N VAL A 25 1.98 9.68 12.54
CA VAL A 25 2.90 10.39 11.63
C VAL A 25 2.14 11.33 10.71
N ASP A 26 1.04 10.88 10.10
CA ASP A 26 0.23 11.74 9.25
C ASP A 26 -0.42 12.88 10.05
N PHE A 27 -0.93 12.59 11.24
CA PHE A 27 -1.44 13.61 12.15
C PHE A 27 -0.38 14.66 12.47
N ALA A 28 0.83 14.24 12.87
CA ALA A 28 1.91 15.15 13.22
C ALA A 28 2.38 16.00 12.03
N CYS A 29 2.55 15.38 10.87
CA CYS A 29 3.02 16.06 9.67
C CYS A 29 2.03 17.12 9.19
N VAL A 30 0.74 16.75 9.03
CA VAL A 30 -0.28 17.68 8.52
C VAL A 30 -0.56 18.80 9.53
N SER A 31 -0.69 18.48 10.82
CA SER A 31 -0.91 19.48 11.87
C SER A 31 0.22 20.51 11.90
N SER A 32 1.48 20.05 11.89
CA SER A 32 2.65 20.94 11.99
C SER A 32 2.89 21.71 10.70
N MET A 33 2.69 21.13 9.54
CA MET A 33 2.77 21.79 8.25
C MET A 33 1.75 22.92 8.16
N LEU A 34 0.47 22.69 8.45
CA LEU A 34 -0.56 23.70 8.44
C LEU A 34 -0.37 24.76 9.53
N CYS A 35 0.19 24.39 10.68
CA CYS A 35 0.57 25.34 11.72
C CYS A 35 1.68 26.29 11.23
N ALA A 36 2.71 25.79 10.54
CA ALA A 36 3.75 26.60 9.92
C ALA A 36 3.16 27.55 8.88
N VAL A 37 2.37 27.03 7.96
CA VAL A 37 1.70 27.79 6.89
C VAL A 37 0.77 28.90 7.44
N SER A 38 -0.07 28.58 8.44
CA SER A 38 -1.01 29.55 9.02
C SER A 38 -0.33 30.76 9.68
N ARG A 39 0.94 30.61 10.07
CA ARG A 39 1.73 31.67 10.67
C ARG A 39 2.12 32.71 9.61
N VAL A 40 2.55 32.29 8.45
CA VAL A 40 2.88 33.20 7.33
C VAL A 40 1.65 33.99 6.88
N LEU A 41 0.49 33.34 6.86
CA LEU A 41 -0.78 34.00 6.54
C LEU A 41 -1.11 35.16 7.50
N GLY A 42 -0.78 35.03 8.79
CA GLY A 42 -1.01 36.06 9.80
C GLY A 42 -0.12 37.29 9.65
N GLU A 43 1.05 37.14 9.04
CA GLU A 43 2.07 38.18 8.96
C GLU A 43 2.15 38.93 7.59
N SER A 44 1.71 38.29 6.49
CA SER A 44 2.10 38.70 5.13
C SER A 44 0.99 39.23 4.20
N GLY A 45 -0.28 39.28 4.58
CA GLY A 45 -1.34 39.81 3.73
C GLY A 45 -1.68 38.97 2.48
N GLN A 46 -2.00 39.60 1.34
CA GLN A 46 -2.56 38.92 0.15
C GLN A 46 -1.62 37.96 -0.62
N ASP A 47 -0.30 38.15 -0.50
CA ASP A 47 0.71 37.25 -1.14
C ASP A 47 0.82 35.87 -0.45
N SER A 48 0.07 35.71 0.60
CA SER A 48 0.07 34.52 1.46
C SER A 48 -0.59 33.29 0.85
N LEU A 49 -1.56 33.43 -0.07
CA LEU A 49 -2.27 32.31 -0.70
C LEU A 49 -1.37 31.48 -1.61
N GLU A 50 -0.50 32.16 -2.39
CA GLU A 50 0.50 31.49 -3.23
C GLU A 50 1.52 30.72 -2.38
N PHE A 51 1.95 31.32 -1.27
CA PHE A 51 2.86 30.66 -0.33
C PHE A 51 2.23 29.41 0.28
N VAL A 52 0.96 29.46 0.67
CA VAL A 52 0.21 28.31 1.19
C VAL A 52 0.17 27.19 0.15
N ALA A 53 -0.25 27.53 -1.07
CA ALA A 53 -0.35 26.57 -2.17
C ALA A 53 1.01 25.93 -2.48
N LEU A 54 2.08 26.74 -2.52
CA LEU A 54 3.43 26.27 -2.76
C LEU A 54 3.95 25.38 -1.62
N SER A 55 3.62 25.70 -0.37
CA SER A 55 4.00 24.91 0.81
C SER A 55 3.35 23.54 0.81
N ILE A 56 2.05 23.47 0.53
CA ILE A 56 1.31 22.21 0.40
C ILE A 56 1.85 21.40 -0.78
N LEU A 57 2.05 22.05 -1.93
CA LEU A 57 2.59 21.40 -3.12
C LEU A 57 4.00 20.82 -2.86
N LEU A 58 4.88 21.58 -2.21
CA LEU A 58 6.23 21.12 -1.86
C LEU A 58 6.17 19.93 -0.90
N TYR A 59 5.35 20.03 0.14
CA TYR A 59 5.17 18.94 1.09
C TYR A 59 4.70 17.66 0.39
N ASP A 60 3.63 17.74 -0.39
CA ASP A 60 3.03 16.59 -1.06
C ASP A 60 3.98 15.97 -2.09
N ILE A 61 4.63 16.82 -2.92
CA ILE A 61 5.60 16.31 -3.90
C ILE A 61 6.73 15.57 -3.18
N VAL A 62 7.37 16.20 -2.18
CA VAL A 62 8.51 15.56 -1.48
C VAL A 62 8.05 14.31 -0.73
N ALA A 63 6.94 14.39 0.04
CA ALA A 63 6.45 13.29 0.84
C ALA A 63 6.10 12.05 0.00
N PHE A 64 5.49 12.22 -1.17
CA PHE A 64 5.07 11.08 -2.00
C PHE A 64 6.14 10.64 -3.01
N THR A 65 6.88 11.57 -3.65
CA THR A 65 7.87 11.16 -4.67
C THR A 65 9.12 10.54 -4.05
N LEU A 66 9.54 11.02 -2.87
CA LEU A 66 10.73 10.50 -2.19
C LEU A 66 10.54 9.06 -1.70
N GLN A 67 9.29 8.58 -1.57
CA GLN A 67 9.03 7.19 -1.16
C GLN A 67 9.56 6.16 -2.19
N LEU A 68 9.65 6.52 -3.47
CA LEU A 68 10.21 5.62 -4.48
C LEU A 68 11.72 5.40 -4.30
N PRO A 69 12.59 6.42 -4.31
CA PRO A 69 14.03 6.22 -4.07
C PRO A 69 14.31 5.66 -2.66
N VAL A 70 13.54 6.04 -1.64
CA VAL A 70 13.67 5.47 -0.29
C VAL A 70 13.28 3.99 -0.30
N GLY A 71 12.20 3.60 -0.95
CA GLY A 71 11.76 2.21 -1.07
C GLY A 71 12.82 1.34 -1.74
N ILE A 72 13.40 1.81 -2.86
CA ILE A 72 14.53 1.15 -3.56
C ILE A 72 15.73 0.99 -2.61
N ALA A 73 16.09 2.05 -1.87
CA ALA A 73 17.21 1.99 -0.93
C ALA A 73 16.94 1.00 0.22
N LEU A 74 15.72 0.93 0.74
CA LEU A 74 15.36 0.00 1.80
C LEU A 74 15.34 -1.46 1.32
N ASP A 75 14.94 -1.72 0.09
CA ASP A 75 15.02 -3.05 -0.51
C ASP A 75 16.47 -3.55 -0.60
N GLN A 76 17.44 -2.63 -0.81
CA GLN A 76 18.86 -2.96 -0.93
C GLN A 76 19.60 -3.01 0.43
N LEU A 77 19.23 -2.13 1.36
CA LEU A 77 20.00 -1.91 2.59
C LEU A 77 19.50 -2.74 3.78
N ASP A 78 18.30 -3.32 3.73
CA ASP A 78 17.66 -4.06 4.82
C ASP A 78 17.67 -3.30 6.17
N LYS A 79 17.39 -1.99 6.14
CA LYS A 79 17.41 -1.11 7.32
C LYS A 79 16.08 -0.44 7.63
N ASN A 80 14.97 -1.12 7.35
CA ASN A 80 13.61 -0.59 7.53
C ASN A 80 13.36 -0.04 8.93
N PHE A 81 13.85 -0.75 9.94
CA PHE A 81 13.71 -0.35 11.32
C PHE A 81 14.41 0.99 11.60
N ASN A 82 15.66 1.14 11.17
CA ASN A 82 16.42 2.37 11.37
C ASN A 82 15.76 3.54 10.63
N ALA A 83 15.20 3.29 9.44
CA ALA A 83 14.45 4.29 8.68
C ALA A 83 13.18 4.72 9.41
N ALA A 84 12.43 3.78 10.00
CA ALA A 84 11.26 4.11 10.81
C ALA A 84 11.61 4.94 12.06
N LEU A 85 12.70 4.61 12.77
CA LEU A 85 13.15 5.42 13.90
C LEU A 85 13.64 6.81 13.47
N LEU A 86 14.40 6.89 12.38
CA LEU A 86 14.87 8.17 11.83
C LEU A 86 13.70 9.05 11.41
N SER A 87 12.63 8.46 10.87
CA SER A 87 11.43 9.20 10.50
C SER A 87 10.81 9.95 11.68
N TYR A 88 10.68 9.29 12.85
CA TYR A 88 10.13 9.94 14.04
C TYR A 88 11.01 11.09 14.54
N VAL A 89 12.34 10.96 14.42
CA VAL A 89 13.26 12.05 14.75
C VAL A 89 13.09 13.24 13.79
N LEU A 90 13.01 12.98 12.49
CA LEU A 90 12.85 14.05 11.50
C LEU A 90 11.49 14.74 11.62
N VAL A 91 10.40 13.96 11.78
CA VAL A 91 9.07 14.54 12.03
C VAL A 91 9.06 15.34 13.32
N GLY A 92 9.63 14.82 14.41
CA GLY A 92 9.76 15.54 15.69
C GLY A 92 10.55 16.84 15.56
N ALA A 93 11.66 16.84 14.82
CA ALA A 93 12.42 18.04 14.52
C ALA A 93 11.58 19.05 13.71
N GLY A 94 10.84 18.59 12.70
CA GLY A 94 9.91 19.42 11.93
C GLY A 94 8.82 20.04 12.81
N VAL A 95 8.23 19.25 13.75
CA VAL A 95 7.27 19.76 14.76
C VAL A 95 7.90 20.86 15.61
N ILE A 96 9.11 20.68 16.10
CA ILE A 96 9.82 21.68 16.93
C ILE A 96 10.10 22.95 16.10
N LEU A 97 10.63 22.79 14.89
CA LEU A 97 10.90 23.95 14.01
C LEU A 97 9.63 24.73 13.67
N SER A 98 8.51 24.04 13.47
CA SER A 98 7.22 24.69 13.21
C SER A 98 6.73 25.58 14.36
N LEU A 99 7.25 25.46 15.57
CA LEU A 99 6.92 26.29 16.73
C LEU A 99 7.73 27.59 16.76
N ILE A 100 8.91 27.63 16.14
CA ILE A 100 9.81 28.78 16.19
C ILE A 100 9.26 29.89 15.29
N PRO A 101 9.00 31.12 15.80
CA PRO A 101 8.35 32.20 15.03
C PRO A 101 9.39 32.90 14.13
N VAL A 102 9.99 32.17 13.21
CA VAL A 102 10.99 32.68 12.26
C VAL A 102 10.64 32.18 10.86
N VAL A 103 10.17 33.08 10.01
CA VAL A 103 9.61 32.75 8.68
C VAL A 103 10.50 31.85 7.83
N PHE A 104 11.82 32.10 7.79
CA PHE A 104 12.71 31.28 6.97
C PHE A 104 12.88 29.84 7.48
N LEU A 105 12.50 29.51 8.73
CA LEU A 105 12.54 28.16 9.27
C LEU A 105 11.34 27.29 8.87
N GLU A 106 10.34 27.88 8.24
CA GLU A 106 9.14 27.15 7.79
C GLU A 106 9.46 26.18 6.66
N TRP A 107 10.30 26.58 5.70
CA TRP A 107 10.74 25.69 4.63
C TRP A 107 11.53 24.49 5.13
N PRO A 108 12.56 24.66 5.98
CA PRO A 108 13.23 23.53 6.64
C PRO A 108 12.25 22.66 7.45
N ALA A 109 11.29 23.24 8.17
CA ALA A 109 10.29 22.47 8.91
C ALA A 109 9.45 21.61 7.97
N ILE A 110 8.89 22.18 6.91
CA ILE A 110 8.09 21.49 5.89
C ILE A 110 8.90 20.35 5.24
N LEU A 111 10.17 20.61 4.89
CA LEU A 111 11.04 19.58 4.30
C LEU A 111 11.33 18.45 5.27
N LEU A 112 11.62 18.73 6.54
CA LEU A 112 11.83 17.69 7.56
C LEU A 112 10.58 16.84 7.79
N LEU A 113 9.40 17.47 7.83
CA LEU A 113 8.12 16.76 7.92
C LEU A 113 7.89 15.87 6.70
N ALA A 114 8.12 16.38 5.49
CA ALA A 114 7.92 15.64 4.24
C ALA A 114 8.90 14.46 4.10
N ILE A 115 10.18 14.66 4.39
CA ILE A 115 11.22 13.61 4.36
C ILE A 115 10.92 12.55 5.44
N GLY A 116 10.59 12.98 6.65
CA GLY A 116 10.23 12.08 7.74
C GLY A 116 8.98 11.26 7.42
N ASN A 117 7.96 11.88 6.82
CA ASN A 117 6.76 11.21 6.32
C ASN A 117 7.12 10.15 5.26
N ALA A 118 7.92 10.50 4.26
CA ALA A 118 8.36 9.58 3.21
C ALA A 118 9.13 8.38 3.76
N LEU A 119 10.04 8.60 4.70
CA LEU A 119 10.79 7.53 5.37
C LEU A 119 9.90 6.58 6.15
N PHE A 120 8.93 7.13 6.92
CA PHE A 120 8.00 6.30 7.68
C PHE A 120 7.14 5.45 6.76
N HIS A 121 6.52 6.06 5.75
CA HIS A 121 5.63 5.36 4.82
C HIS A 121 6.36 4.23 4.09
N SER A 122 7.56 4.49 3.58
CA SER A 122 8.37 3.47 2.93
C SER A 122 8.76 2.34 3.88
N ALA A 123 9.23 2.68 5.09
CA ALA A 123 9.67 1.69 6.07
C ALA A 123 8.50 0.88 6.64
N GLY A 124 7.44 1.55 7.08
CA GLY A 124 6.24 0.92 7.62
C GLY A 124 5.49 0.11 6.58
N GLY A 125 5.32 0.67 5.37
CA GLY A 125 4.69 0.00 4.24
C GLY A 125 5.43 -1.27 3.84
N LEU A 126 6.75 -1.21 3.70
CA LEU A 126 7.59 -2.38 3.40
C LEU A 126 7.47 -3.45 4.50
N CYS A 127 7.47 -3.06 5.79
CA CYS A 127 7.26 -4.01 6.88
C CYS A 127 5.91 -4.71 6.80
N VAL A 128 4.83 -3.96 6.54
CA VAL A 128 3.48 -4.53 6.41
C VAL A 128 3.38 -5.44 5.18
N LEU A 129 3.92 -5.05 4.03
CA LEU A 129 3.96 -5.87 2.82
C LEU A 129 4.76 -7.17 3.01
N ASN A 130 5.80 -7.16 3.85
CA ASN A 130 6.57 -8.37 4.16
C ASN A 130 5.77 -9.37 5.01
N ILE A 131 4.90 -8.90 5.89
CA ILE A 131 4.05 -9.77 6.73
C ILE A 131 2.69 -10.09 6.11
N SER A 132 2.27 -9.38 5.07
CA SER A 132 0.96 -9.55 4.41
C SER A 132 0.81 -10.92 3.77
N GLN A 133 1.92 -11.54 3.30
CA GLN A 133 1.92 -12.84 2.63
C GLN A 133 0.93 -12.89 1.46
N LYS A 134 0.96 -11.87 0.61
CA LYS A 134 0.09 -11.68 -0.55
C LYS A 134 -1.38 -11.34 -0.23
N HIS A 135 -1.73 -11.10 1.03
CA HIS A 135 -3.08 -10.68 1.45
C HIS A 135 -3.19 -9.16 1.49
N ALA A 136 -4.26 -8.61 0.94
CA ALA A 136 -4.49 -7.16 0.91
C ALA A 136 -5.06 -6.59 2.22
N GLY A 137 -5.57 -7.42 3.14
CA GLY A 137 -6.12 -6.99 4.42
C GLY A 137 -5.14 -6.23 5.29
N PRO A 138 -3.92 -6.75 5.56
CA PRO A 138 -2.92 -6.04 6.38
C PRO A 138 -2.53 -4.68 5.81
N SER A 139 -2.24 -4.60 4.50
CA SER A 139 -1.92 -3.33 3.83
C SER A 139 -3.11 -2.38 3.84
N GLY A 140 -4.35 -2.90 3.70
CA GLY A 140 -5.58 -2.13 3.81
C GLY A 140 -5.75 -1.47 5.18
N ILE A 141 -5.53 -2.20 6.27
CA ILE A 141 -5.58 -1.68 7.64
C ILE A 141 -4.50 -0.60 7.84
N PHE A 142 -3.27 -0.85 7.38
CA PHE A 142 -2.17 0.10 7.50
C PHE A 142 -2.48 1.43 6.80
N ILE A 143 -2.88 1.40 5.53
CA ILE A 143 -3.13 2.62 4.77
C ILE A 143 -4.44 3.33 5.13
N ALA A 144 -5.37 2.66 5.82
CA ALA A 144 -6.64 3.25 6.22
C ALA A 144 -6.45 4.33 7.29
N THR A 145 -5.58 4.09 8.26
CA THR A 145 -5.39 4.95 9.44
C THR A 145 -4.83 6.33 9.11
N GLY A 146 -4.05 6.45 8.02
CA GLY A 146 -3.56 7.74 7.54
C GLY A 146 -4.68 8.72 7.20
N ALA A 147 -5.82 8.26 6.68
CA ALA A 147 -6.95 9.14 6.38
C ALA A 147 -7.49 9.86 7.63
N ILE A 148 -7.52 9.17 8.77
CA ILE A 148 -7.92 9.76 10.06
C ILE A 148 -6.84 10.71 10.56
N GLY A 149 -5.55 10.33 10.40
CA GLY A 149 -4.40 11.17 10.77
C GLY A 149 -4.41 12.51 10.05
N VAL A 150 -4.55 12.49 8.72
CA VAL A 150 -4.67 13.70 7.88
C VAL A 150 -5.86 14.57 8.30
N PHE A 151 -7.04 13.95 8.50
CA PHE A 151 -8.23 14.68 8.93
C PHE A 151 -8.03 15.39 10.28
N LEU A 152 -7.57 14.67 11.30
CA LEU A 152 -7.32 15.27 12.61
C LEU A 152 -6.20 16.30 12.56
N GLY A 153 -5.17 16.09 11.73
CA GLY A 153 -4.12 17.07 11.48
C GLY A 153 -4.68 18.38 10.94
N THR A 154 -5.59 18.29 9.97
CA THR A 154 -6.25 19.46 9.39
C THR A 154 -7.11 20.19 10.43
N GLN A 155 -7.88 19.47 11.23
CA GLN A 155 -8.73 20.08 12.27
C GLN A 155 -7.91 20.71 13.41
N SER A 156 -6.83 20.07 13.82
CA SER A 156 -6.00 20.50 14.95
C SER A 156 -5.18 21.75 14.65
N ALA A 157 -4.93 22.08 13.40
CA ALA A 157 -4.19 23.28 13.02
C ALA A 157 -4.84 24.58 13.52
N GLN A 158 -6.12 24.55 13.86
CA GLN A 158 -6.88 25.66 14.44
C GLN A 158 -6.81 25.75 15.97
N MET A 159 -6.22 24.76 16.63
CA MET A 159 -6.12 24.68 18.09
C MET A 159 -4.82 25.33 18.62
N GLY A 160 -4.66 25.33 19.96
CA GLY A 160 -3.45 25.88 20.61
C GLY A 160 -2.16 25.16 20.20
N ARG A 161 -1.25 25.89 19.58
CA ARG A 161 -0.04 25.37 18.92
C ARG A 161 0.89 24.58 19.84
N LEU A 162 1.15 25.11 21.05
CA LEU A 162 2.11 24.49 21.97
C LEU A 162 1.59 23.18 22.57
N GLN A 163 0.31 23.14 22.96
CA GLN A 163 -0.32 21.93 23.52
C GLN A 163 -0.33 20.79 22.50
N ILE A 164 -0.68 21.12 21.25
CA ILE A 164 -0.71 20.14 20.16
C ILE A 164 0.70 19.63 19.88
N ALA A 165 1.69 20.50 19.73
CA ALA A 165 3.06 20.10 19.43
C ALA A 165 3.65 19.22 20.55
N PHE A 166 3.41 19.55 21.81
CA PHE A 166 3.81 18.69 22.93
C PHE A 166 3.16 17.31 22.83
N SER A 167 1.85 17.26 22.59
CA SER A 167 1.13 15.99 22.43
C SER A 167 1.68 15.17 21.26
N LEU A 168 1.98 15.82 20.11
CA LEU A 168 2.56 15.15 18.93
C LEU A 168 3.94 14.57 19.22
N LEU A 169 4.81 15.30 19.93
CA LEU A 169 6.13 14.81 20.32
C LEU A 169 6.03 13.60 21.27
N VAL A 170 5.09 13.62 22.21
CA VAL A 170 4.83 12.47 23.08
C VAL A 170 4.32 11.28 22.27
N LEU A 171 3.39 11.47 21.33
CA LEU A 171 2.88 10.42 20.47
C LEU A 171 3.97 9.84 19.56
N LEU A 172 4.82 10.67 18.96
CA LEU A 172 5.96 10.22 18.17
C LEU A 172 6.96 9.40 19.00
N PHE A 173 7.22 9.83 20.23
CA PHE A 173 8.05 9.07 21.18
C PHE A 173 7.42 7.71 21.51
N LEU A 174 6.11 7.65 21.74
CA LEU A 174 5.39 6.38 21.94
C LEU A 174 5.46 5.50 20.68
N CYS A 175 5.34 6.06 19.49
CA CYS A 175 5.53 5.32 18.24
C CYS A 175 6.95 4.72 18.15
N ALA A 176 7.99 5.47 18.53
CA ALA A 176 9.34 4.94 18.59
C ALA A 176 9.46 3.77 19.59
N LEU A 177 8.85 3.87 20.77
CA LEU A 177 8.81 2.78 21.75
C LEU A 177 8.04 1.56 21.22
N ILE A 178 6.88 1.76 20.61
CA ILE A 178 6.08 0.69 19.99
C ILE A 178 6.93 0.00 18.94
N THR A 179 7.59 0.75 18.07
CA THR A 179 8.47 0.23 17.02
C THR A 179 9.62 -0.59 17.60
N LEU A 180 10.28 -0.11 18.68
CA LEU A 180 11.33 -0.85 19.40
C LEU A 180 10.81 -2.17 19.99
N VAL A 181 9.64 -2.14 20.63
CA VAL A 181 9.01 -3.33 21.21
C VAL A 181 8.66 -4.36 20.15
N VAL A 182 7.98 -3.91 19.09
CA VAL A 182 7.56 -4.78 17.97
C VAL A 182 8.78 -5.39 17.28
N GLN A 183 9.86 -4.63 17.07
CA GLN A 183 11.10 -5.18 16.53
C GLN A 183 11.69 -6.26 17.44
N LYS A 184 11.81 -5.98 18.73
CA LYS A 184 12.40 -6.92 19.70
C LYS A 184 11.62 -8.24 19.74
N VAL A 185 10.31 -8.16 19.60
CA VAL A 185 9.39 -9.30 19.63
C VAL A 185 9.36 -10.03 18.28
N ASN A 186 9.48 -9.32 17.16
CA ASN A 186 9.27 -9.83 15.80
C ASN A 186 10.52 -9.77 14.91
N LYS A 187 11.72 -9.99 15.44
CA LYS A 187 12.97 -10.00 14.64
C LYS A 187 12.87 -10.78 13.33
N LYS A 188 12.12 -11.90 13.33
CA LYS A 188 11.93 -12.75 12.14
C LYS A 188 11.22 -12.04 10.98
N TYR A 189 10.31 -11.11 11.28
CA TYR A 189 9.52 -10.40 10.24
C TYR A 189 10.16 -9.07 9.85
N TRP A 190 11.00 -8.48 10.71
CA TRP A 190 11.70 -7.22 10.47
C TRP A 190 12.98 -7.38 9.66
N ASN A 191 13.65 -8.51 9.88
CA ASN A 191 14.83 -8.92 9.15
C ASN A 191 14.44 -9.97 8.10
N VAL A 192 13.34 -9.76 7.38
CA VAL A 192 13.17 -10.45 6.10
C VAL A 192 14.20 -9.80 5.19
N HIS A 193 15.39 -10.39 5.20
CA HIS A 193 16.42 -10.05 4.25
C HIS A 193 15.80 -10.19 2.87
N ASN A 194 15.76 -9.13 2.11
CA ASN A 194 15.67 -9.24 0.68
C ASN A 194 16.99 -9.90 0.27
N VAL A 195 16.99 -11.21 0.20
CA VAL A 195 18.18 -12.05 -0.01
C VAL A 195 18.87 -11.69 -1.31
N SER A 196 18.15 -11.08 -2.24
CA SER A 196 18.69 -10.38 -3.40
C SER A 196 17.65 -9.36 -3.87
N TYR A 197 18.01 -8.08 -3.86
CA TYR A 197 17.28 -7.09 -4.64
C TYR A 197 17.39 -7.52 -6.10
N ASP A 198 16.32 -8.05 -6.62
CA ASP A 198 16.22 -8.45 -8.00
C ASP A 198 14.88 -7.96 -8.56
N ILE A 199 14.97 -7.17 -9.61
CA ILE A 199 13.82 -6.89 -10.45
C ILE A 199 13.80 -7.95 -11.54
N PRO A 200 12.86 -8.91 -11.48
CA PRO A 200 12.80 -9.98 -12.49
C PRO A 200 12.67 -9.37 -13.89
N ARG A 201 13.14 -10.07 -14.90
CA ARG A 201 12.89 -9.67 -16.31
C ARG A 201 11.37 -9.66 -16.52
N LEU A 202 10.81 -8.46 -16.57
CA LEU A 202 9.38 -8.27 -16.73
C LEU A 202 8.98 -8.62 -18.16
N SER A 203 8.00 -9.50 -18.31
CA SER A 203 7.34 -9.72 -19.59
C SER A 203 6.57 -8.47 -20.03
N SER A 204 6.27 -8.33 -21.31
CA SER A 204 5.46 -7.22 -21.80
C SER A 204 4.10 -7.14 -21.12
N ASN A 205 3.48 -8.28 -20.79
CA ASN A 205 2.21 -8.35 -20.07
C ASN A 205 2.37 -7.86 -18.63
N THR A 206 3.44 -8.24 -17.95
CA THR A 206 3.72 -7.80 -16.59
C THR A 206 4.00 -6.30 -16.54
N LEU A 207 4.76 -5.78 -17.51
CA LEU A 207 5.01 -4.34 -17.61
C LEU A 207 3.70 -3.56 -17.87
N LEU A 208 2.88 -4.04 -18.79
CA LEU A 208 1.55 -3.45 -19.03
C LEU A 208 0.67 -3.48 -17.78
N ALA A 209 0.69 -4.58 -17.02
CA ALA A 209 -0.05 -4.66 -15.75
C ALA A 209 0.45 -3.62 -14.74
N ILE A 210 1.76 -3.43 -14.58
CA ILE A 210 2.33 -2.39 -13.70
C ILE A 210 1.83 -1.00 -14.13
N VAL A 211 1.87 -0.70 -15.44
CA VAL A 211 1.39 0.58 -15.97
C VAL A 211 -0.10 0.78 -15.69
N LEU A 212 -0.93 -0.24 -15.90
CA LEU A 212 -2.37 -0.16 -15.63
C LEU A 212 -2.67 0.00 -14.13
N LEU A 213 -1.95 -0.70 -13.26
CA LEU A 213 -2.09 -0.58 -11.81
C LEU A 213 -1.68 0.81 -11.33
N THR A 214 -0.56 1.34 -11.80
CA THR A 214 -0.07 2.69 -11.45
C THR A 214 -0.99 3.78 -11.99
N LEU A 215 -1.54 3.60 -13.20
CA LEU A 215 -2.57 4.49 -13.75
C LEU A 215 -3.81 4.55 -12.86
N VAL A 216 -4.29 3.41 -12.38
CA VAL A 216 -5.43 3.37 -11.44
C VAL A 216 -5.12 4.12 -10.15
N VAL A 217 -3.89 3.99 -9.62
CA VAL A 217 -3.46 4.75 -8.44
C VAL A 217 -3.45 6.25 -8.71
N ALA A 218 -2.93 6.68 -9.87
CA ALA A 218 -2.92 8.09 -10.27
C ALA A 218 -4.35 8.65 -10.46
N LEU A 219 -5.22 7.94 -11.18
CA LEU A 219 -6.63 8.32 -11.35
C LEU A 219 -7.35 8.47 -10.02
N ARG A 220 -7.11 7.52 -9.09
CA ARG A 220 -7.71 7.59 -7.75
C ARG A 220 -7.19 8.78 -6.96
N SER A 221 -5.93 9.12 -7.06
CA SER A 221 -5.36 10.30 -6.42
C SER A 221 -6.03 11.57 -6.93
N TYR A 222 -6.13 11.72 -8.25
CA TYR A 222 -6.81 12.87 -8.86
C TYR A 222 -8.27 12.95 -8.40
N VAL A 223 -9.03 11.85 -8.48
CA VAL A 223 -10.42 11.78 -8.01
C VAL A 223 -10.53 12.20 -6.54
N GLY A 224 -9.60 11.74 -5.68
CA GLY A 224 -9.56 12.14 -4.27
C GLY A 224 -9.41 13.63 -4.06
N MET A 225 -8.60 14.29 -4.90
CA MET A 225 -8.35 15.74 -4.85
C MET A 225 -9.52 16.59 -5.37
N VAL A 226 -10.33 16.06 -6.31
CA VAL A 226 -11.43 16.80 -6.94
C VAL A 226 -12.82 16.42 -6.41
N MET A 227 -12.90 15.54 -5.41
CA MET A 227 -14.16 15.16 -4.74
C MET A 227 -14.69 16.28 -3.82
N ALA A 228 -15.07 17.41 -4.38
CA ALA A 228 -15.61 18.57 -3.68
C ALA A 228 -17.13 18.53 -3.62
N PHE A 229 -17.70 17.60 -2.88
CA PHE A 229 -19.17 17.53 -2.70
C PHE A 229 -19.69 18.70 -1.86
N PRO A 230 -20.75 19.42 -2.30
CA PRO A 230 -21.30 20.58 -1.59
C PRO A 230 -21.69 20.28 -0.14
N TRP A 231 -22.23 19.10 0.12
CA TRP A 231 -22.69 18.67 1.44
C TRP A 231 -21.56 18.38 2.44
N LYS A 232 -20.29 18.30 2.00
CA LYS A 232 -19.12 18.16 2.90
C LYS A 232 -18.85 19.40 3.76
N SER A 233 -19.54 20.53 3.49
CA SER A 233 -19.53 21.69 4.38
C SER A 233 -20.15 21.39 5.75
N GLU A 234 -21.01 20.37 5.86
CA GLU A 234 -21.54 19.89 7.12
C GLU A 234 -20.54 18.97 7.82
N MET A 235 -20.16 19.30 9.06
CA MET A 235 -19.14 18.58 9.82
C MET A 235 -19.45 17.08 9.96
N LEU A 236 -20.73 16.72 10.22
CA LEU A 236 -21.12 15.31 10.34
C LEU A 236 -20.85 14.54 9.01
N LEU A 237 -21.24 15.10 7.89
CA LEU A 237 -21.07 14.47 6.57
C LEU A 237 -19.58 14.43 6.16
N LEU A 238 -18.81 15.44 6.56
CA LEU A 238 -17.36 15.42 6.40
C LEU A 238 -16.74 14.27 7.20
N VAL A 239 -17.06 14.12 8.47
CA VAL A 239 -16.58 13.02 9.32
C VAL A 239 -17.00 11.67 8.75
N LEU A 240 -18.25 11.52 8.33
CA LEU A 240 -18.74 10.28 7.70
C LEU A 240 -18.00 9.98 6.40
N SER A 241 -17.61 11.01 5.62
CA SER A 241 -16.78 10.82 4.42
C SER A 241 -15.41 10.23 4.75
N ILE A 242 -14.75 10.74 5.80
CA ILE A 242 -13.45 10.23 6.25
C ILE A 242 -13.58 8.80 6.79
N LEU A 243 -14.63 8.52 7.54
CA LEU A 243 -14.93 7.15 8.00
C LEU A 243 -15.22 6.21 6.80
N GLY A 244 -15.86 6.70 5.75
CA GLY A 244 -16.06 5.99 4.49
C GLY A 244 -14.75 5.67 3.79
N VAL A 245 -13.81 6.62 3.73
CA VAL A 245 -12.44 6.40 3.21
C VAL A 245 -11.70 5.36 4.04
N PHE A 246 -11.70 5.51 5.37
CA PHE A 246 -11.06 4.58 6.30
C PHE A 246 -11.61 3.16 6.15
N ALA A 247 -12.95 3.03 6.28
CA ALA A 247 -13.61 1.73 6.19
C ALA A 247 -13.43 1.09 4.81
N GLY A 248 -13.50 1.88 3.74
CA GLY A 248 -13.28 1.42 2.37
C GLY A 248 -11.87 0.83 2.19
N LYS A 249 -10.84 1.52 2.63
CA LYS A 249 -9.45 1.04 2.57
C LYS A 249 -9.24 -0.25 3.37
N ALA A 250 -9.73 -0.29 4.61
CA ALA A 250 -9.55 -1.44 5.50
C ALA A 250 -10.36 -2.66 5.04
N LEU A 251 -11.66 -2.48 4.79
CA LEU A 251 -12.56 -3.58 4.41
C LEU A 251 -12.32 -4.05 2.98
N GLY A 252 -11.93 -3.15 2.07
CA GLY A 252 -11.63 -3.49 0.67
C GLY A 252 -10.58 -4.59 0.55
N GLY A 253 -9.48 -4.50 1.31
CA GLY A 253 -8.45 -5.54 1.39
C GLY A 253 -8.98 -6.86 1.94
N MET A 254 -9.73 -6.81 3.05
CA MET A 254 -10.30 -8.01 3.68
C MET A 254 -11.32 -8.72 2.78
N VAL A 255 -12.13 -7.96 2.05
CA VAL A 255 -13.09 -8.50 1.07
C VAL A 255 -12.34 -9.11 -0.11
N ALA A 256 -11.30 -8.43 -0.60
CA ALA A 256 -10.47 -8.92 -1.70
C ALA A 256 -9.77 -10.25 -1.36
N ASP A 257 -9.32 -10.42 -0.12
CA ASP A 257 -8.72 -11.67 0.35
C ASP A 257 -9.72 -12.85 0.35
N ARG A 258 -11.03 -12.55 0.46
CA ARG A 258 -12.08 -13.58 0.51
C ARG A 258 -12.66 -13.93 -0.86
N ILE A 259 -12.99 -12.93 -1.67
CA ILE A 259 -13.69 -13.14 -2.95
C ILE A 259 -12.80 -12.92 -4.19
N GLY A 260 -11.53 -12.54 -3.95
CA GLY A 260 -10.52 -12.31 -4.98
C GLY A 260 -10.37 -10.85 -5.37
N PHE A 261 -9.14 -10.48 -5.70
CA PHE A 261 -8.74 -9.09 -6.00
C PHE A 261 -9.50 -8.51 -7.20
N ARG A 262 -9.55 -9.27 -8.30
CA ARG A 262 -10.21 -8.82 -9.54
C ARG A 262 -11.70 -8.61 -9.35
N THR A 263 -12.40 -9.56 -8.73
CA THR A 263 -13.84 -9.48 -8.48
C THR A 263 -14.17 -8.29 -7.60
N THR A 264 -13.45 -8.13 -6.48
CA THR A 264 -13.63 -7.01 -5.56
C THR A 264 -13.39 -5.68 -6.24
N ALA A 265 -12.30 -5.57 -7.02
CA ALA A 265 -11.94 -4.34 -7.71
C ALA A 265 -12.99 -3.90 -8.73
N ILE A 266 -13.41 -4.81 -9.61
CA ILE A 266 -14.42 -4.50 -10.64
C ILE A 266 -15.75 -4.13 -10.00
N PHE A 267 -16.24 -4.96 -9.05
CA PHE A 267 -17.50 -4.70 -8.36
C PHE A 267 -17.50 -3.35 -7.65
N SER A 268 -16.46 -3.07 -6.84
CA SER A 268 -16.41 -1.84 -6.06
C SER A 268 -16.30 -0.57 -6.91
N LEU A 269 -15.54 -0.62 -8.01
CA LEU A 269 -15.40 0.54 -8.90
C LEU A 269 -16.65 0.78 -9.77
N ILE A 270 -17.36 -0.26 -10.20
CA ILE A 270 -18.65 -0.12 -10.88
C ILE A 270 -19.68 0.45 -9.90
N ALA A 271 -19.74 -0.08 -8.67
CA ALA A 271 -20.62 0.46 -7.62
C ALA A 271 -20.30 1.93 -7.34
N ALA A 272 -19.02 2.29 -7.19
CA ALA A 272 -18.62 3.68 -6.99
C ALA A 272 -19.04 4.57 -8.18
N ALA A 273 -18.86 4.11 -9.43
CA ALA A 273 -19.23 4.86 -10.61
C ALA A 273 -20.74 5.17 -10.67
N THR A 274 -21.59 4.20 -10.34
CA THR A 274 -23.04 4.38 -10.32
C THR A 274 -23.48 5.30 -9.18
N LEU A 275 -22.83 5.20 -8.02
CA LEU A 275 -23.14 5.99 -6.83
C LEU A 275 -22.64 7.44 -6.93
N PHE A 276 -21.57 7.70 -7.68
CA PHE A 276 -21.07 9.06 -7.87
C PHE A 276 -21.98 9.91 -8.77
N ALA A 277 -22.70 9.31 -9.71
CA ALA A 277 -23.56 10.07 -10.62
C ALA A 277 -24.58 10.99 -9.89
N PRO A 278 -25.35 10.52 -8.88
CA PRO A 278 -26.27 11.35 -8.12
C PRO A 278 -25.65 11.99 -6.85
N SER A 279 -24.35 11.87 -6.62
CA SER A 279 -23.69 12.17 -5.34
C SER A 279 -23.70 13.65 -4.94
N TRP A 280 -23.87 14.59 -5.86
CA TRP A 280 -23.95 16.02 -5.55
C TRP A 280 -25.21 16.38 -4.78
N GLU A 281 -26.33 15.78 -5.15
CA GLU A 281 -27.64 16.04 -4.55
C GLU A 281 -27.96 15.07 -3.40
N MET A 282 -27.36 13.87 -3.43
CA MET A 282 -27.65 12.78 -2.51
C MET A 282 -26.43 12.40 -1.67
N PRO A 283 -26.24 12.96 -0.45
CA PRO A 283 -25.08 12.69 0.40
C PRO A 283 -24.83 11.20 0.67
N VAL A 284 -25.89 10.43 0.88
CA VAL A 284 -25.79 8.97 1.12
C VAL A 284 -25.12 8.26 -0.06
N MET A 285 -25.49 8.62 -1.29
CA MET A 285 -24.88 8.04 -2.49
C MET A 285 -23.39 8.44 -2.61
N GLY A 286 -23.08 9.70 -2.29
CA GLY A 286 -21.69 10.16 -2.26
C GLY A 286 -20.84 9.42 -1.19
N LEU A 287 -21.38 9.23 0.01
CA LEU A 287 -20.71 8.49 1.09
C LEU A 287 -20.46 7.02 0.71
N MET A 288 -21.47 6.35 0.14
CA MET A 288 -21.30 4.97 -0.34
C MET A 288 -20.37 4.89 -1.54
N GLY A 289 -20.41 5.87 -2.45
CA GLY A 289 -19.45 5.99 -3.55
C GLY A 289 -18.00 6.11 -3.07
N ILE A 290 -17.74 6.99 -2.08
CA ILE A 290 -16.43 7.14 -1.43
C ILE A 290 -16.00 5.80 -0.82
N PHE A 291 -16.87 5.12 -0.10
CA PHE A 291 -16.58 3.85 0.55
C PHE A 291 -16.13 2.79 -0.48
N PHE A 292 -16.92 2.53 -1.51
CA PHE A 292 -16.58 1.51 -2.53
C PHE A 292 -15.35 1.91 -3.37
N PHE A 293 -15.18 3.18 -3.69
CA PHE A 293 -14.04 3.67 -4.45
C PHE A 293 -12.70 3.39 -3.75
N ASN A 294 -12.70 3.46 -2.42
CA ASN A 294 -11.49 3.23 -1.62
C ASN A 294 -11.12 1.75 -1.44
N PHE A 295 -11.97 0.78 -1.84
CA PHE A 295 -11.66 -0.66 -1.76
C PHE A 295 -10.38 -1.03 -2.51
N THR A 296 -10.13 -0.37 -3.64
CA THR A 296 -9.04 -0.75 -4.54
C THR A 296 -7.64 -0.33 -4.09
N MET A 297 -7.52 0.44 -3.02
CA MET A 297 -6.21 0.97 -2.60
C MET A 297 -5.26 -0.14 -2.13
N SER A 298 -5.73 -1.01 -1.26
CA SER A 298 -4.97 -2.18 -0.80
C SER A 298 -4.75 -3.20 -1.90
N ILE A 299 -5.75 -3.40 -2.78
CA ILE A 299 -5.67 -4.32 -3.91
C ILE A 299 -4.54 -3.92 -4.86
N THR A 300 -4.48 -2.65 -5.27
CA THR A 300 -3.42 -2.16 -6.18
C THR A 300 -2.04 -2.23 -5.56
N LEU A 301 -1.91 -1.86 -4.28
CA LEU A 301 -0.63 -1.91 -3.57
C LEU A 301 -0.11 -3.34 -3.43
N GLU A 302 -0.96 -4.25 -2.96
CA GLU A 302 -0.57 -5.65 -2.79
C GLU A 302 -0.28 -6.34 -4.12
N SER A 303 -1.02 -6.00 -5.18
CA SER A 303 -0.76 -6.53 -6.53
C SER A 303 0.61 -6.10 -7.05
N LEU A 304 0.99 -4.84 -6.88
CA LEU A 304 2.34 -4.35 -7.23
C LEU A 304 3.42 -5.07 -6.42
N ALA A 305 3.21 -5.26 -5.11
CA ALA A 305 4.14 -5.98 -4.26
C ALA A 305 4.27 -7.47 -4.62
N ASN A 306 3.20 -8.09 -5.10
CA ASN A 306 3.21 -9.48 -5.56
C ASN A 306 3.92 -9.66 -6.92
N ILE A 307 3.85 -8.64 -7.79
CA ILE A 307 4.60 -8.59 -9.05
C ILE A 307 6.11 -8.39 -8.79
N LEU A 308 6.45 -7.67 -7.72
CA LEU A 308 7.83 -7.34 -7.34
C LEU A 308 8.19 -7.94 -5.97
N PRO A 309 8.20 -9.28 -5.82
CA PRO A 309 8.28 -9.94 -4.51
C PRO A 309 9.60 -9.65 -3.77
N ASN A 310 10.71 -9.42 -4.50
CA ASN A 310 12.02 -9.09 -3.97
C ASN A 310 12.31 -7.58 -3.96
N ALA A 311 11.33 -6.75 -4.32
CA ALA A 311 11.42 -5.28 -4.38
C ALA A 311 10.12 -4.62 -3.88
N LYS A 312 9.64 -5.05 -2.71
CA LYS A 312 8.36 -4.58 -2.15
C LYS A 312 8.41 -3.11 -1.71
N GLY A 313 9.56 -2.63 -1.27
CA GLY A 313 9.78 -1.20 -0.99
C GLY A 313 9.69 -0.36 -2.27
N THR A 314 10.26 -0.87 -3.37
CA THR A 314 10.10 -0.28 -4.71
C THR A 314 8.63 -0.29 -5.14
N ALA A 315 7.89 -1.39 -4.93
CA ALA A 315 6.46 -1.48 -5.24
C ALA A 315 5.63 -0.46 -4.44
N PHE A 316 5.92 -0.31 -3.15
CA PHE A 316 5.29 0.69 -2.29
C PHE A 316 5.59 2.11 -2.78
N GLY A 317 6.86 2.40 -3.04
CA GLY A 317 7.31 3.69 -3.55
C GLY A 317 6.72 4.04 -4.91
N LEU A 318 6.58 3.06 -5.81
CA LEU A 318 5.95 3.24 -7.12
C LEU A 318 4.46 3.59 -6.99
N ALA A 319 3.73 2.92 -6.08
CA ALA A 319 2.34 3.28 -5.78
C ALA A 319 2.24 4.72 -5.24
N SER A 320 3.12 5.11 -4.33
CA SER A 320 3.14 6.46 -3.75
C SER A 320 3.55 7.53 -4.77
N PHE A 321 4.53 7.25 -5.61
CA PHE A 321 4.89 8.13 -6.72
C PHE A 321 3.70 8.34 -7.68
N SER A 322 2.94 7.30 -7.96
CA SER A 322 1.74 7.40 -8.78
C SER A 322 0.65 8.26 -8.13
N LEU A 323 0.55 8.27 -6.78
CA LEU A 323 -0.32 9.21 -6.07
C LEU A 323 0.10 10.66 -6.31
N ALA A 324 1.40 10.98 -6.25
CA ALA A 324 1.91 12.32 -6.54
C ALA A 324 1.59 12.75 -7.98
N VAL A 325 1.85 11.88 -8.95
CA VAL A 325 1.54 12.13 -10.37
C VAL A 325 0.04 12.42 -10.57
N GLY A 326 -0.83 11.66 -9.91
CA GLY A 326 -2.28 11.85 -10.00
C GLY A 326 -2.78 13.10 -9.27
N ALA A 327 -2.17 13.50 -8.16
CA ALA A 327 -2.52 14.72 -7.42
C ALA A 327 -2.08 16.00 -8.14
N LEU A 328 -0.96 15.95 -8.88
CA LEU A 328 -0.30 17.11 -9.47
C LEU A 328 -1.23 17.99 -10.34
N PRO A 329 -2.06 17.48 -11.26
CA PRO A 329 -2.97 18.33 -12.02
C PRO A 329 -3.91 19.16 -11.13
N ALA A 330 -4.50 18.51 -10.08
CA ALA A 330 -5.40 19.20 -9.16
C ALA A 330 -4.68 20.26 -8.32
N LEU A 331 -3.45 19.99 -7.89
CA LEU A 331 -2.60 20.93 -7.15
C LEU A 331 -2.17 22.13 -8.03
N LEU A 332 -2.01 21.91 -9.34
CA LEU A 332 -1.74 22.97 -10.31
C LEU A 332 -3.00 23.73 -10.78
N GLY A 333 -4.17 23.47 -10.18
CA GLY A 333 -5.42 24.15 -10.46
C GLY A 333 -6.28 23.52 -11.57
N PHE A 334 -5.84 22.41 -12.19
CA PHE A 334 -6.65 21.67 -13.16
C PHE A 334 -7.62 20.74 -12.44
N ARG A 335 -8.80 21.28 -12.06
CA ARG A 335 -9.80 20.58 -11.26
C ARG A 335 -11.11 20.48 -12.03
N ILE A 336 -11.56 19.27 -12.32
CA ILE A 336 -12.85 19.00 -12.93
C ILE A 336 -13.76 18.42 -11.84
N GLU A 337 -14.50 19.30 -11.17
CA GLU A 337 -15.38 18.97 -10.05
C GLU A 337 -16.79 18.67 -10.58
N HIS A 338 -16.98 17.50 -11.17
CA HIS A 338 -18.28 17.11 -11.74
C HIS A 338 -18.56 15.62 -11.44
N PRO A 339 -19.79 15.26 -11.00
CA PRO A 339 -20.13 13.88 -10.60
C PRO A 339 -19.92 12.86 -11.73
N LEU A 340 -20.29 13.20 -12.98
CA LEU A 340 -20.08 12.30 -14.11
C LEU A 340 -18.60 12.05 -14.43
N MET A 341 -17.71 13.02 -14.12
CA MET A 341 -16.27 12.81 -14.26
C MET A 341 -15.77 11.77 -13.24
N LEU A 342 -16.24 11.84 -12.00
CA LEU A 342 -15.91 10.86 -10.96
C LEU A 342 -16.39 9.45 -11.37
N SER A 343 -17.60 9.38 -11.92
CA SER A 343 -18.16 8.12 -12.46
C SER A 343 -17.33 7.58 -13.62
N ALA A 344 -16.99 8.42 -14.60
CA ALA A 344 -16.18 8.03 -15.77
C ALA A 344 -14.78 7.55 -15.34
N MET A 345 -14.11 8.26 -14.46
CA MET A 345 -12.79 7.86 -13.94
C MET A 345 -12.84 6.56 -13.15
N SER A 346 -13.93 6.31 -12.41
CA SER A 346 -14.15 5.04 -11.72
C SER A 346 -14.31 3.88 -12.70
N LEU A 347 -15.03 4.08 -13.81
CA LEU A 347 -15.18 3.06 -14.88
C LEU A 347 -13.85 2.79 -15.60
N VAL A 348 -13.09 3.84 -15.93
CA VAL A 348 -11.75 3.68 -16.51
C VAL A 348 -10.84 2.92 -15.55
N SER A 349 -10.91 3.22 -14.26
CA SER A 349 -10.16 2.49 -13.23
C SER A 349 -10.61 1.02 -13.14
N ALA A 350 -11.91 0.73 -13.25
CA ALA A 350 -12.44 -0.64 -13.25
C ALA A 350 -11.91 -1.46 -14.44
N LEU A 351 -11.92 -0.86 -15.64
CA LEU A 351 -11.38 -1.49 -16.84
C LEU A 351 -9.88 -1.73 -16.73
N SER A 352 -9.11 -0.69 -16.36
CA SER A 352 -7.65 -0.77 -16.24
C SER A 352 -7.22 -1.79 -15.19
N LEU A 353 -7.87 -1.78 -14.01
CA LEU A 353 -7.56 -2.71 -12.94
C LEU A 353 -8.00 -4.14 -13.30
N GLY A 354 -9.17 -4.29 -13.90
CA GLY A 354 -9.67 -5.59 -14.39
C GLY A 354 -8.74 -6.25 -15.40
N VAL A 355 -8.23 -5.47 -16.37
CA VAL A 355 -7.25 -5.94 -17.35
C VAL A 355 -5.90 -6.21 -16.69
N GLY A 356 -5.38 -5.26 -15.91
CA GLY A 356 -4.08 -5.40 -15.23
C GLY A 356 -4.01 -6.65 -14.36
N LEU A 357 -5.04 -6.90 -13.53
CA LEU A 357 -5.11 -8.09 -12.68
C LEU A 357 -5.28 -9.41 -13.48
N THR A 358 -5.84 -9.36 -14.69
CA THR A 358 -5.92 -10.53 -15.57
C THR A 358 -4.57 -10.90 -16.16
N LEU A 359 -3.75 -9.88 -16.51
CA LEU A 359 -2.41 -10.10 -17.08
C LEU A 359 -1.43 -10.72 -16.07
N VAL A 360 -1.70 -10.58 -14.77
CA VAL A 360 -0.85 -11.08 -13.68
C VAL A 360 -1.60 -12.04 -12.75
N LYS A 361 -2.61 -12.74 -13.28
CA LYS A 361 -3.47 -13.65 -12.50
C LYS A 361 -2.70 -14.71 -11.70
N ASP A 362 -1.55 -15.14 -12.19
CA ASP A 362 -0.73 -16.20 -11.57
C ASP A 362 0.08 -15.66 -10.37
N THR A 363 0.23 -14.35 -10.26
CA THR A 363 0.94 -13.69 -9.15
C THR A 363 0.01 -13.15 -8.07
N VAL A 364 -1.29 -13.08 -8.34
CA VAL A 364 -2.31 -12.46 -7.48
C VAL A 364 -3.24 -13.51 -6.90
N VAL A 365 -3.52 -13.43 -5.59
CA VAL A 365 -4.46 -14.33 -4.91
C VAL A 365 -5.86 -14.21 -5.52
N THR A 366 -6.38 -15.30 -6.04
CA THR A 366 -7.67 -15.35 -6.76
C THR A 366 -8.87 -15.70 -5.86
N GLY A 367 -8.69 -15.64 -4.53
CA GLY A 367 -9.72 -16.02 -3.55
C GLY A 367 -9.63 -17.49 -3.09
N PRO A 368 -10.51 -17.95 -2.19
CA PRO A 368 -10.42 -19.27 -1.59
C PRO A 368 -10.45 -20.41 -2.61
N PHE A 369 -11.22 -20.29 -3.69
CA PHE A 369 -11.24 -21.27 -4.78
C PHE A 369 -9.95 -21.33 -5.61
N GLY A 370 -9.20 -20.22 -5.67
CA GLY A 370 -7.89 -20.19 -6.31
C GLY A 370 -6.81 -20.81 -5.44
N HIS A 371 -6.89 -20.58 -4.13
CA HIS A 371 -5.95 -21.17 -3.17
C HIS A 371 -6.11 -22.70 -3.07
N GLU A 372 -7.35 -23.21 -3.03
CA GLU A 372 -7.62 -24.64 -3.08
C GLU A 372 -7.12 -25.29 -4.39
N ARG A 373 -7.30 -24.64 -5.54
CA ARG A 373 -6.75 -25.13 -6.81
C ARG A 373 -5.23 -25.13 -6.84
N MET A 374 -4.58 -24.11 -6.25
CA MET A 374 -3.11 -24.07 -6.15
C MET A 374 -2.59 -25.14 -5.18
N LEU A 375 -3.28 -25.40 -4.07
CA LEU A 375 -2.94 -26.48 -3.15
C LEU A 375 -3.19 -27.85 -3.79
N GLN A 376 -4.29 -28.02 -4.50
CA GLN A 376 -4.57 -29.26 -5.25
C GLN A 376 -3.55 -29.47 -6.38
N ALA A 377 -3.19 -28.44 -7.11
CA ALA A 377 -2.16 -28.52 -8.15
C ALA A 377 -0.77 -28.85 -7.56
N ALA A 378 -0.43 -28.26 -6.40
CA ALA A 378 0.80 -28.56 -5.69
C ALA A 378 0.80 -30.02 -5.15
N GLN A 379 -0.31 -30.49 -4.58
CA GLN A 379 -0.47 -31.87 -4.13
C GLN A 379 -0.43 -32.88 -5.30
N VAL A 380 -1.06 -32.56 -6.43
CA VAL A 380 -1.00 -33.39 -7.63
C VAL A 380 0.42 -33.44 -8.21
N ALA A 381 1.17 -32.32 -8.18
CA ALA A 381 2.56 -32.28 -8.59
C ALA A 381 3.47 -33.10 -7.63
N GLU A 382 3.20 -33.06 -6.34
CA GLU A 382 3.93 -33.81 -5.30
C GLU A 382 3.66 -35.31 -5.43
N THR A 383 2.39 -35.72 -5.61
CA THR A 383 2.01 -37.14 -5.86
C THR A 383 2.50 -37.64 -7.20
N ALA A 384 2.47 -36.84 -8.27
CA ALA A 384 3.04 -37.22 -9.56
C ALA A 384 4.58 -37.34 -9.50
N GLY A 385 5.26 -36.57 -8.65
CA GLY A 385 6.68 -36.70 -8.36
C GLY A 385 7.01 -37.99 -7.57
N GLU A 386 6.18 -38.37 -6.61
CA GLU A 386 6.31 -39.63 -5.84
C GLU A 386 5.99 -40.86 -6.70
N ASP A 387 4.95 -40.80 -7.56
CA ASP A 387 4.63 -41.87 -8.51
C ASP A 387 5.70 -42.05 -9.57
N ALA A 388 6.35 -40.96 -10.05
CA ALA A 388 7.48 -41.04 -10.98
C ALA A 388 8.73 -41.69 -10.34
N LEU A 389 8.91 -41.58 -9.04
CA LEU A 389 9.97 -42.23 -8.26
C LEU A 389 9.68 -43.73 -7.98
N THR A 390 8.40 -44.14 -7.96
CA THR A 390 7.99 -45.53 -7.71
C THR A 390 7.86 -46.36 -8.99
N VAL A 391 7.72 -45.74 -10.18
CA VAL A 391 7.68 -46.36 -11.51
C VAL A 391 9.04 -46.29 -12.22
N GLY A 392 10.11 -46.40 -11.48
CA GLY A 392 11.43 -46.66 -12.04
C GLY A 392 11.50 -48.08 -12.57
N LEU A 393 11.65 -48.27 -13.91
CA LEU A 393 11.94 -49.47 -14.64
C LEU A 393 10.71 -50.32 -15.07
N SER A 394 10.02 -49.90 -16.13
CA SER A 394 9.73 -50.73 -17.32
C SER A 394 8.67 -50.06 -18.21
N GLU A 395 9.02 -49.98 -19.46
CA GLU A 395 8.23 -49.80 -20.68
C GLU A 395 7.85 -48.35 -21.15
N PRO A 396 7.87 -48.13 -22.47
CA PRO A 396 7.78 -46.81 -23.06
C PRO A 396 6.34 -46.33 -23.13
N ALA A 397 6.13 -45.05 -22.89
CA ALA A 397 4.87 -44.36 -23.00
C ALA A 397 4.43 -44.22 -24.45
N GLU A 398 3.73 -45.24 -24.97
CA GLU A 398 2.86 -45.14 -26.13
C GLU A 398 1.48 -45.74 -25.74
N GLU A 399 0.42 -44.98 -25.99
CA GLU A 399 -1.00 -45.27 -25.75
C GLU A 399 -1.59 -44.78 -24.44
N LEU A 400 -1.97 -43.52 -24.43
CA LEU A 400 -3.22 -43.00 -23.82
C LEU A 400 -3.45 -41.53 -24.22
N ALA A 401 -3.69 -41.35 -25.49
CA ALA A 401 -4.25 -40.09 -26.03
C ALA A 401 -5.47 -40.48 -26.86
N THR A 402 -6.62 -40.50 -26.20
CA THR A 402 -7.92 -40.21 -26.86
C THR A 402 -9.03 -40.14 -25.82
N GLU A 403 -9.75 -39.03 -25.93
CA GLU A 403 -11.06 -38.67 -25.37
C GLU A 403 -11.03 -37.77 -24.13
N ASP A 404 -10.96 -36.53 -24.36
CA ASP A 404 -11.84 -35.40 -24.08
C ASP A 404 -11.08 -34.08 -24.18
N GLY A 405 -11.51 -33.27 -25.12
CA GLY A 405 -10.92 -32.00 -25.58
C GLY A 405 -10.64 -30.94 -24.53
N LEU A 406 -9.44 -30.96 -23.97
CA LEU A 406 -8.84 -29.83 -23.27
C LEU A 406 -7.31 -29.91 -23.42
N THR A 407 -6.82 -29.63 -24.63
CA THR A 407 -5.38 -29.47 -24.88
C THR A 407 -4.92 -28.08 -24.53
N GLY A 408 -4.38 -27.95 -23.30
CA GLY A 408 -3.48 -26.87 -22.94
C GLY A 408 -2.16 -27.51 -22.48
N GLU A 409 -1.17 -27.59 -23.36
CA GLU A 409 0.17 -28.06 -22.99
C GLU A 409 0.79 -27.17 -21.91
N VAL A 410 0.86 -27.69 -20.67
CA VAL A 410 1.73 -27.13 -19.62
C VAL A 410 3.06 -27.85 -19.72
N LYS A 411 4.03 -27.26 -20.44
CA LYS A 411 5.43 -27.65 -20.32
C LYS A 411 5.99 -27.12 -19.02
N LEU A 412 6.04 -27.97 -17.99
CA LEU A 412 6.81 -27.72 -16.77
C LEU A 412 8.24 -28.17 -17.03
N SER A 413 9.20 -27.25 -17.08
CA SER A 413 10.63 -27.56 -17.09
C SER A 413 11.10 -27.74 -15.65
N VAL A 414 11.96 -28.73 -15.40
CA VAL A 414 12.56 -29.06 -14.09
C VAL A 414 13.44 -27.90 -13.56
N GLU A 415 13.72 -26.90 -14.38
CA GLU A 415 14.54 -25.72 -14.02
C GLU A 415 13.84 -24.71 -13.13
N ASP A 416 12.51 -24.81 -12.95
CA ASP A 416 11.72 -23.84 -12.17
C ASP A 416 11.64 -24.13 -10.65
N TYR A 417 12.26 -25.24 -10.18
CA TYR A 417 12.23 -25.64 -8.76
C TYR A 417 13.62 -26.00 -8.22
N PRO A 418 14.35 -25.03 -7.62
CA PRO A 418 15.70 -25.27 -7.09
C PRO A 418 15.76 -26.35 -5.98
N ALA A 419 14.67 -26.54 -5.22
CA ALA A 419 14.61 -27.53 -4.14
C ALA A 419 14.55 -28.99 -4.64
N ALA A 420 14.15 -29.22 -5.89
CA ALA A 420 14.12 -30.56 -6.49
C ALA A 420 15.51 -30.95 -7.06
N LYS A 421 16.29 -29.95 -7.49
CA LYS A 421 17.64 -30.15 -8.02
C LYS A 421 18.63 -30.60 -6.95
N ASP A 422 18.56 -30.00 -5.76
CA ASP A 422 19.44 -30.36 -4.63
C ASP A 422 19.22 -31.77 -4.09
N LYS A 423 18.01 -32.33 -4.23
CA LYS A 423 17.73 -33.73 -3.85
C LYS A 423 18.25 -34.74 -4.89
N LEU A 424 18.12 -34.42 -6.17
CA LEU A 424 18.63 -35.27 -7.25
C LEU A 424 20.18 -35.33 -7.27
N ASP A 425 20.84 -34.21 -6.97
CA ASP A 425 22.32 -34.15 -6.89
C ASP A 425 22.87 -34.82 -5.62
N ALA A 426 22.06 -34.93 -4.54
CA ALA A 426 22.44 -35.61 -3.31
C ALA A 426 22.32 -37.15 -3.42
N GLU A 427 21.35 -37.66 -4.17
CA GLU A 427 21.18 -39.11 -4.37
C GLU A 427 22.11 -39.69 -5.47
N GLY A 428 22.45 -38.89 -6.46
CA GLY A 428 23.41 -39.29 -7.52
C GLY A 428 24.84 -39.51 -7.03
N LYS A 429 25.22 -39.02 -5.85
CA LYS A 429 26.54 -39.21 -5.24
C LYS A 429 26.68 -40.44 -4.32
N GLN A 430 25.59 -41.17 -4.04
CA GLN A 430 25.64 -42.37 -3.23
C GLN A 430 25.76 -43.71 -4.03
N VAL A 431 25.79 -43.65 -5.33
CA VAL A 431 25.86 -44.86 -6.20
C VAL A 431 27.24 -45.10 -6.83
N GLU A 432 28.19 -44.17 -6.64
CA GLU A 432 29.60 -44.36 -7.05
C GLU A 432 30.55 -44.23 -5.85
N GLY A 433 30.48 -45.19 -4.93
CA GLY A 433 31.42 -45.33 -3.82
C GLY A 433 31.42 -46.72 -3.28
#